data_7c0e4892e0e750543b3ec2526e980ecd
#
_entry.id   7c0e4892e0e750543b3ec2526e980ecd
#
_cell.length_a   1.000
_cell.length_b   1.000
_cell.length_c   1.000
_cell.angle_alpha   90.00
_cell.angle_beta   90.00
_cell.angle_gamma   90.00
#
_symmetry.space_group_name_H-M   'P 1'
#
loop_
_entity.id
_entity.type
_entity.pdbx_description
1 polymer ?
#
loop_
_entity_poly.entity_id
_entity_poly.type
_entity_poly.pdbx_seq_one_letter_code
_entity_poly.pdbx_strand_id
1 'polypeptide(L)'
;MTVHAKPMIATPQAMHFVEPLALQSGASVRDYTLTYETYGTLNADRSNAVLVCHALNASHHVAGVYEGQDKSEGWWDNMIGPGKPVDTN
;
A
#
# COMPACT_ATOMS: atom_id res chain seq x y z
N MET A 1 14.38 11.70 25.81
CA MET A 1 14.93 11.88 24.46
C MET A 1 14.12 11.04 23.48
N THR A 2 13.74 11.64 22.42
CA THR A 2 12.97 10.94 21.40
C THR A 2 13.93 10.32 20.39
N VAL A 3 13.81 9.01 20.20
CA VAL A 3 14.55 8.33 19.14
C VAL A 3 13.70 8.41 17.88
N HIS A 4 14.20 9.07 16.87
CA HIS A 4 13.52 9.12 15.59
C HIS A 4 13.94 7.92 14.76
N ALA A 5 13.05 6.95 14.64
CA ALA A 5 13.25 5.89 13.68
C ALA A 5 13.25 6.48 12.27
N LYS A 6 14.04 5.90 11.37
CA LYS A 6 13.97 6.28 9.96
C LYS A 6 12.55 6.06 9.46
N PRO A 7 11.98 7.01 8.71
CA PRO A 7 10.68 6.80 8.11
C PRO A 7 10.75 5.60 7.15
N MET A 8 9.67 4.86 7.10
CA MET A 8 9.53 3.76 6.15
C MET A 8 9.41 4.36 4.75
N ILE A 9 10.27 3.92 3.84
CA ILE A 9 10.24 4.41 2.46
C ILE A 9 9.26 3.59 1.66
N ALA A 10 8.29 4.26 1.05
CA ALA A 10 7.30 3.65 0.18
C ALA A 10 7.74 3.79 -1.28
N THR A 11 7.45 2.77 -2.08
CA THR A 11 7.72 2.78 -3.51
C THR A 11 6.45 2.37 -4.24
N PRO A 12 5.84 3.27 -5.02
CA PRO A 12 4.66 2.91 -5.81
C PRO A 12 5.02 1.85 -6.84
N GLN A 13 4.13 0.89 -7.00
CA GLN A 13 4.25 -0.16 -8.00
C GLN A 13 2.98 -0.18 -8.83
N ALA A 14 3.07 -0.70 -10.03
CA ALA A 14 1.94 -0.81 -10.93
C ALA A 14 1.85 -2.22 -11.47
N MET A 15 0.63 -2.73 -11.57
CA MET A 15 0.36 -4.01 -12.21
C MET A 15 -0.69 -3.81 -13.29
N HIS A 16 -0.34 -4.18 -14.51
CA HIS A 16 -1.23 -4.10 -15.66
C HIS A 16 -1.95 -5.42 -15.86
N PHE A 17 -3.26 -5.35 -15.99
CA PHE A 17 -4.11 -6.51 -16.21
C PHE A 17 -4.68 -6.46 -17.61
N VAL A 18 -4.40 -7.49 -18.41
CA VAL A 18 -4.93 -7.62 -19.77
C VAL A 18 -6.21 -8.44 -19.81
N GLU A 19 -6.45 -9.29 -18.80
CA GLU A 19 -7.64 -10.10 -18.70
C GLU A 19 -8.86 -9.26 -18.32
N PRO A 20 -10.03 -9.50 -18.91
CA PRO A 20 -11.22 -8.74 -18.54
C PRO A 20 -11.66 -9.03 -17.11
N LEU A 21 -12.03 -7.98 -16.39
CA LEU A 21 -12.72 -8.08 -15.11
C LEU A 21 -14.22 -7.96 -15.37
N ALA A 22 -14.95 -9.03 -15.12
CA ALA A 22 -16.40 -9.04 -15.29
C ALA A 22 -17.06 -8.31 -14.12
N LEU A 23 -17.96 -7.38 -14.44
CA LEU A 23 -18.72 -6.63 -13.45
C LEU A 23 -20.10 -7.22 -13.27
N GLN A 24 -20.73 -6.96 -12.13
CA GLN A 24 -22.10 -7.42 -11.87
C GLN A 24 -23.13 -6.87 -12.87
N SER A 25 -22.85 -5.69 -13.43
CA SER A 25 -23.71 -5.08 -14.44
C SER A 25 -23.72 -5.81 -15.78
N GLY A 26 -22.83 -6.77 -15.98
CA GLY A 26 -22.63 -7.45 -17.27
C GLY A 26 -21.57 -6.79 -18.14
N ALA A 27 -21.11 -5.61 -17.80
CA ALA A 27 -19.99 -4.97 -18.47
C ALA A 27 -18.67 -5.58 -18.00
N SER A 28 -17.57 -5.25 -18.67
CA SER A 28 -16.24 -5.67 -18.25
C SER A 28 -15.26 -4.52 -18.40
N VAL A 29 -14.21 -4.56 -17.56
CA VAL A 29 -13.08 -3.63 -17.62
C VAL A 29 -11.89 -4.39 -18.17
N ARG A 30 -11.20 -3.80 -19.15
CA ARG A 30 -10.05 -4.42 -19.82
C ARG A 30 -8.87 -3.46 -19.82
N ASP A 31 -7.68 -4.02 -19.92
CA ASP A 31 -6.45 -3.24 -20.07
C ASP A 31 -6.34 -2.15 -19.01
N TYR A 32 -6.49 -2.53 -17.75
CA TYR A 32 -6.41 -1.58 -16.64
C TYR A 32 -5.13 -1.79 -15.85
N THR A 33 -4.66 -0.72 -15.23
CA THR A 33 -3.46 -0.73 -14.37
C THR A 33 -3.87 -0.34 -12.96
N LEU A 34 -3.44 -1.14 -11.99
CA LEU A 34 -3.61 -0.82 -10.58
C LEU A 34 -2.27 -0.38 -9.99
N THR A 35 -2.28 0.73 -9.29
CA THR A 35 -1.12 1.20 -8.53
C THR A 35 -1.28 0.74 -7.08
N TYR A 36 -0.21 0.21 -6.52
CA TYR A 36 -0.22 -0.30 -5.16
C TYR A 36 1.11 -0.09 -4.49
N GLU A 37 1.13 -0.23 -3.18
CA GLU A 37 2.35 -0.23 -2.39
C GLU A 37 2.34 -1.42 -1.45
N THR A 38 3.53 -1.92 -1.12
CA THR A 38 3.69 -2.98 -0.12
C THR A 38 4.62 -2.51 0.97
N TYR A 39 4.37 -2.95 2.18
CA TYR A 39 5.15 -2.59 3.36
C TYR A 39 5.48 -3.85 4.13
N GLY A 40 6.74 -3.99 4.55
CA GLY A 40 7.19 -5.17 5.29
C GLY A 40 7.57 -6.33 4.37
N THR A 41 7.61 -7.52 4.93
CA THR A 41 8.09 -8.71 4.23
C THR A 41 7.07 -9.82 4.31
N LEU A 42 6.71 -10.37 3.16
CA LEU A 42 5.81 -11.50 3.07
C LEU A 42 6.58 -12.77 3.46
N ASN A 43 5.98 -13.60 4.34
CA ASN A 43 6.61 -14.86 4.71
C ASN A 43 6.48 -15.91 3.58
N ALA A 44 7.18 -17.03 3.72
CA ALA A 44 7.30 -18.03 2.65
C ALA A 44 5.96 -18.64 2.24
N ASP A 45 5.05 -18.85 3.19
CA ASP A 45 3.73 -19.41 2.92
C ASP A 45 2.65 -18.35 2.67
N ARG A 46 3.06 -17.07 2.65
CA ARG A 46 2.17 -15.94 2.37
C ARG A 46 1.00 -15.81 3.36
N SER A 47 1.20 -16.24 4.60
CA SER A 47 0.14 -16.22 5.60
C SER A 47 0.03 -14.91 6.37
N ASN A 48 0.97 -13.98 6.19
CA ASN A 48 1.04 -12.74 6.94
C ASN A 48 0.63 -11.50 6.12
N ALA A 49 -0.13 -11.67 5.05
CA ALA A 49 -0.56 -10.55 4.21
C ALA A 49 -1.81 -9.89 4.79
N VAL A 50 -1.81 -8.56 4.83
CA VAL A 50 -2.97 -7.74 5.19
C VAL A 50 -3.26 -6.82 4.01
N LEU A 51 -4.47 -6.89 3.47
CA LEU A 51 -4.89 -6.01 2.39
C LEU A 51 -5.55 -4.77 2.96
N VAL A 52 -5.06 -3.60 2.56
CA VAL A 52 -5.65 -2.31 2.94
C VAL A 52 -6.23 -1.65 1.70
N CYS A 53 -7.52 -1.36 1.74
CA CYS A 53 -8.23 -0.69 0.66
C CYS A 53 -8.53 0.75 1.08
N HIS A 54 -8.18 1.71 0.21
CA HIS A 54 -8.43 3.12 0.53
C HIS A 54 -9.87 3.52 0.22
N ALA A 55 -10.32 4.61 0.85
CA ALA A 55 -11.60 5.22 0.56
C ALA A 55 -11.54 6.01 -0.77
N LEU A 56 -12.69 6.42 -1.27
CA LEU A 56 -12.80 7.12 -2.56
C LEU A 56 -11.94 8.38 -2.63
N ASN A 57 -11.76 9.05 -1.51
CA ASN A 57 -10.99 10.30 -1.44
C ASN A 57 -9.53 10.10 -0.97
N ALA A 58 -9.04 8.88 -0.98
CA ALA A 58 -7.67 8.56 -0.60
C ALA A 58 -6.90 7.97 -1.78
N SER A 59 -5.79 7.32 -1.52
CA SER A 59 -4.94 6.76 -2.57
C SER A 59 -4.23 5.49 -2.09
N HIS A 60 -3.50 4.87 -3.00
CA HIS A 60 -2.66 3.71 -2.72
C HIS A 60 -1.54 4.01 -1.70
N HIS A 61 -1.20 5.29 -1.47
CA HIS A 61 -0.12 5.67 -0.57
C HIS A 61 -0.64 5.71 0.87
N VAL A 62 -0.62 4.54 1.51
CA VAL A 62 -1.22 4.35 2.84
C VAL A 62 -0.25 4.71 3.95
N ALA A 63 1.02 4.36 3.81
CA ALA A 63 2.01 4.52 4.87
C ALA A 63 3.39 4.84 4.29
N GLY A 64 4.30 5.25 5.17
CA GLY A 64 5.65 5.60 4.77
C GLY A 64 5.75 6.93 4.05
N VAL A 65 6.94 7.25 3.60
CA VAL A 65 7.24 8.46 2.84
C VAL A 65 7.93 8.08 1.55
N TYR A 66 7.82 8.93 0.54
CA TYR A 66 8.61 8.76 -0.68
C TYR A 66 10.03 9.24 -0.45
N GLU A 67 10.99 8.59 -1.08
CA GLU A 67 12.39 8.93 -0.95
C GLU A 67 12.64 10.39 -1.32
N GLY A 68 13.33 11.12 -0.44
CA GLY A 68 13.60 12.53 -0.64
C GLY A 68 12.43 13.48 -0.39
N GLN A 69 11.30 12.98 0.10
CA GLN A 69 10.08 13.77 0.35
C GLN A 69 9.60 13.58 1.78
N ASP A 70 10.14 14.34 2.71
CA ASP A 70 9.89 14.15 4.14
C ASP A 70 8.44 14.38 4.56
N LYS A 71 7.67 15.13 3.75
CA LYS A 71 6.28 15.46 4.06
C LYS A 71 5.27 14.67 3.21
N SER A 72 5.68 13.48 2.75
CA SER A 72 4.86 12.65 1.89
C SER A 72 4.24 11.46 2.63
N GLU A 73 3.97 11.58 3.94
CA GLU A 73 3.42 10.46 4.72
C GLU A 73 2.10 9.96 4.12
N GLY A 74 1.96 8.65 4.08
CA GLY A 74 0.71 8.01 3.68
C GLY A 74 -0.45 8.38 4.61
N TRP A 75 -1.67 8.28 4.10
CA TRP A 75 -2.85 8.75 4.84
C TRP A 75 -3.13 7.96 6.13
N TRP A 76 -2.56 6.78 6.28
CA TRP A 76 -2.70 5.94 7.48
C TRP A 76 -1.36 5.61 8.11
N ASP A 77 -0.39 6.47 7.94
CA ASP A 77 0.99 6.23 8.40
C ASP A 77 1.07 6.01 9.91
N ASN A 78 0.15 6.60 10.68
CA ASN A 78 0.12 6.41 12.12
C ASN A 78 -0.31 5.00 12.55
N MET A 79 -0.87 4.21 11.65
CA MET A 79 -1.39 2.87 11.97
C MET A 79 -0.54 1.73 11.41
N ILE A 80 0.27 2.00 10.39
CA ILE A 80 0.99 0.97 9.65
C ILE A 80 2.49 1.27 9.67
N GLY A 81 3.28 0.33 10.12
CA GLY A 81 4.72 0.45 10.18
C GLY A 81 5.32 -0.32 11.34
N PRO A 82 6.65 -0.29 11.48
CA PRO A 82 7.31 -0.98 12.59
C PRO A 82 6.81 -0.48 13.95
N GLY A 83 6.35 -1.40 14.78
CA GLY A 83 5.84 -1.09 16.12
C GLY A 83 4.48 -0.42 16.17
N LYS A 84 3.80 -0.26 15.04
CA LYS A 84 2.46 0.34 14.96
C LYS A 84 1.39 -0.76 15.01
N PRO A 85 0.10 -0.39 15.14
CA PRO A 85 -0.97 -1.41 15.24
C PRO A 85 -0.96 -2.44 14.11
N VAL A 86 -0.70 -2.04 12.87
CA VAL A 86 -0.37 -2.96 11.79
C VAL A 86 1.14 -2.97 11.67
N ASP A 87 1.76 -3.92 12.36
CA ASP A 87 3.22 -3.99 12.49
C ASP A 87 3.82 -4.67 11.26
N THR A 88 4.73 -3.98 10.60
CA THR A 88 5.38 -4.50 9.39
C THR A 88 6.65 -5.29 9.69
N ASN A 89 7.00 -5.45 10.95
CA ASN A 89 8.14 -6.30 11.37
C ASN A 89 7.77 -7.78 11.41
#